data_ea963e88a32df3e7664d7ddb579ea0c6
#
_entry.id   ea963e88a32df3e7664d7ddb579ea0c6
#
_cell.length_a   1.000
_cell.length_b   1.000
_cell.length_c   1.000
_cell.angle_alpha   90.00
_cell.angle_beta   90.00
_cell.angle_gamma   90.00
#
_symmetry.space_group_name_H-M   'P 1'
#
loop_
_entity.id
_entity.type
_entity.pdbx_description
1 polymer ?
#
loop_
_entity_poly.entity_id
_entity_poly.type
_entity_poly.pdbx_seq_one_letter_code
_entity_poly.pdbx_strand_id
1 'polypeptide(L)'
;MTHTTQRRGLDPNHPGKEIIVLAMIPSQYKEVSGIGGAMSELATKMLEHGPNNWLSRNFTEIKVPNLGPAQGPVHWMHKYWPDATSRLLMRVVGHLSSVVTALYTDPRKVVALIEDLRGDWLARNREKGYPISLALSALVSDVHDCCQKTGFKEHTYLHSLGFFGKVHDLPSEEELGLITMCGHGLIATNRVRYLVEKIQRGQTSPQEAAEDIARPCVCGLVNRERAQEIFQRLARSRVPAYKA
;
A
#
# COMPACT_ATOMS: atom_id res chain seq x y z
N MET A 1 1.89 9.05 10.04
CA MET A 1 1.94 8.47 8.68
C MET A 1 1.64 9.59 7.69
N THR A 2 2.54 9.92 6.83
CA THR A 2 2.35 10.97 5.82
C THR A 2 2.01 10.28 4.49
N HIS A 3 0.72 10.11 4.23
CA HIS A 3 0.25 9.71 2.92
C HIS A 3 -0.23 10.96 2.21
N THR A 4 0.48 11.35 1.17
CA THR A 4 0.00 12.41 0.29
C THR A 4 -1.15 11.89 -0.55
N THR A 5 -2.11 12.75 -0.88
CA THR A 5 -3.20 12.40 -1.78
C THR A 5 -2.65 11.95 -3.14
N GLN A 6 -1.62 12.61 -3.62
CA GLN A 6 -0.97 12.26 -4.88
C GLN A 6 0.27 11.38 -4.67
N ARG A 7 0.33 10.27 -5.39
CA ARG A 7 1.46 9.34 -5.38
C ARG A 7 2.51 9.74 -6.40
N ARG A 8 3.81 9.68 -6.00
CA ARG A 8 4.92 9.97 -6.90
C ARG A 8 5.09 8.88 -7.95
N GLY A 9 5.47 9.29 -9.16
CA GLY A 9 5.78 8.39 -10.27
C GLY A 9 4.55 7.72 -10.90
N LEU A 10 3.35 8.23 -10.62
CA LEU A 10 2.15 7.91 -11.40
C LEU A 10 2.07 8.85 -12.61
N ASP A 11 1.73 8.28 -13.76
CA ASP A 11 1.57 9.02 -15.01
C ASP A 11 0.13 9.52 -15.14
N PRO A 12 -0.11 10.84 -15.21
CA PRO A 12 -1.45 11.40 -15.41
C PRO A 12 -2.13 10.95 -16.72
N ASN A 13 -1.35 10.54 -17.73
CA ASN A 13 -1.90 10.02 -18.99
C ASN A 13 -2.39 8.58 -18.89
N HIS A 14 -2.04 7.88 -17.80
CA HIS A 14 -2.45 6.51 -17.53
C HIS A 14 -3.08 6.40 -16.13
N PRO A 15 -4.30 6.98 -15.96
CA PRO A 15 -4.99 6.98 -14.65
C PRO A 15 -5.37 5.57 -14.20
N GLY A 16 -5.73 5.43 -12.95
CA GLY A 16 -6.24 4.18 -12.37
C GLY A 16 -5.19 3.11 -12.05
N LYS A 17 -3.90 3.39 -12.25
CA LYS A 17 -2.82 2.42 -12.05
C LYS A 17 -2.54 2.08 -10.60
N GLU A 18 -2.89 2.96 -9.67
CA GLU A 18 -2.63 2.76 -8.25
C GLU A 18 -3.51 3.65 -7.40
N ILE A 19 -4.38 3.05 -6.62
CA ILE A 19 -5.20 3.74 -5.62
C ILE A 19 -4.99 3.05 -4.29
N ILE A 20 -4.52 3.78 -3.29
CA ILE A 20 -4.45 3.32 -1.92
C ILE A 20 -5.66 3.82 -1.17
N VAL A 21 -6.36 2.90 -0.54
CA VAL A 21 -7.40 3.19 0.45
C VAL A 21 -6.79 3.03 1.84
N LEU A 22 -6.89 4.06 2.64
CA LEU A 22 -6.36 4.10 4.00
C LEU A 22 -7.49 4.54 4.93
N ALA A 23 -7.77 3.74 5.95
CA ALA A 23 -8.67 4.11 7.01
C ALA A 23 -7.91 4.33 8.32
N MET A 24 -8.27 5.37 9.06
CA MET A 24 -7.60 5.74 10.30
C MET A 24 -8.60 6.06 11.40
N ILE A 25 -8.22 5.67 12.62
CA ILE A 25 -8.81 6.14 13.86
C ILE A 25 -7.83 7.14 14.49
N PRO A 26 -8.24 8.37 14.84
CA PRO A 26 -7.40 9.27 15.59
C PRO A 26 -6.98 8.64 16.92
N SER A 27 -5.74 8.89 17.34
CA SER A 27 -5.13 8.19 18.49
C SER A 27 -5.92 8.30 19.79
N GLN A 28 -6.58 9.44 20.02
CA GLN A 28 -7.41 9.66 21.20
C GLN A 28 -8.68 8.79 21.26
N TYR A 29 -9.08 8.17 20.16
CA TYR A 29 -10.28 7.32 20.09
C TYR A 29 -9.99 5.83 20.02
N LYS A 30 -8.73 5.42 20.14
CA LYS A 30 -8.35 3.99 20.07
C LYS A 30 -9.01 3.12 21.13
N GLU A 31 -9.25 3.69 22.30
CA GLU A 31 -9.82 3.00 23.46
C GLU A 31 -11.37 3.04 23.47
N VAL A 32 -11.99 3.64 22.45
CA VAL A 32 -13.44 3.67 22.35
C VAL A 32 -13.96 2.25 22.10
N SER A 33 -14.87 1.81 22.97
CA SER A 33 -15.45 0.45 22.90
C SER A 33 -16.10 0.19 21.54
N GLY A 34 -15.73 -0.94 20.92
CA GLY A 34 -16.28 -1.40 19.65
C GLY A 34 -15.63 -0.81 18.40
N ILE A 35 -14.79 0.23 18.50
CA ILE A 35 -14.17 0.85 17.32
C ILE A 35 -13.20 -0.11 16.61
N GLY A 36 -12.48 -0.95 17.36
CA GLY A 36 -11.64 -2.00 16.80
C GLY A 36 -12.45 -3.01 15.96
N GLY A 37 -13.66 -3.34 16.40
CA GLY A 37 -14.59 -4.19 15.63
C GLY A 37 -15.00 -3.54 14.30
N ALA A 38 -15.28 -2.24 14.31
CA ALA A 38 -15.60 -1.48 13.09
C ALA A 38 -14.42 -1.44 12.11
N MET A 39 -13.19 -1.29 12.61
CA MET A 39 -11.97 -1.36 11.78
C MET A 39 -11.72 -2.77 11.24
N SER A 40 -11.97 -3.79 12.03
CA SER A 40 -11.87 -5.20 11.61
C SER A 40 -12.86 -5.53 10.49
N GLU A 41 -14.09 -5.03 10.57
CA GLU A 41 -15.10 -5.18 9.53
C GLU A 41 -14.67 -4.43 8.25
N LEU A 42 -14.22 -3.19 8.38
CA LEU A 42 -13.71 -2.40 7.26
C LEU A 42 -12.52 -3.10 6.57
N ALA A 43 -11.57 -3.62 7.34
CA ALA A 43 -10.43 -4.35 6.82
C ALA A 43 -10.87 -5.61 6.04
N THR A 44 -11.89 -6.30 6.52
CA THR A 44 -12.48 -7.46 5.83
C THR A 44 -13.12 -7.06 4.51
N LYS A 45 -13.92 -5.98 4.51
CA LYS A 45 -14.53 -5.44 3.28
C LYS A 45 -13.46 -5.01 2.27
N MET A 46 -12.41 -4.32 2.71
CA MET A 46 -11.28 -4.00 1.83
C MET A 46 -10.71 -5.26 1.15
N LEU A 47 -10.54 -6.35 1.88
CA LEU A 47 -10.00 -7.60 1.33
C LEU A 47 -10.98 -8.27 0.37
N GLU A 48 -12.29 -8.22 0.63
CA GLU A 48 -13.35 -8.81 -0.22
C GLU A 48 -13.41 -8.16 -1.61
N HIS A 49 -13.04 -6.89 -1.71
CA HIS A 49 -12.93 -6.19 -3.00
C HIS A 49 -11.62 -6.46 -3.75
N GLY A 50 -10.83 -7.45 -3.34
CA GLY A 50 -9.69 -8.00 -4.08
C GLY A 50 -8.57 -6.98 -4.34
N PRO A 51 -7.93 -6.43 -3.29
CA PRO A 51 -6.79 -5.54 -3.43
C PRO A 51 -5.56 -6.29 -3.98
N ASN A 52 -4.64 -5.55 -4.61
CA ASN A 52 -3.36 -6.09 -5.07
C ASN A 52 -2.34 -6.22 -3.92
N ASN A 53 -2.49 -5.39 -2.89
CA ASN A 53 -1.71 -5.47 -1.66
C ASN A 53 -2.52 -4.89 -0.49
N TRP A 54 -2.20 -5.31 0.75
CA TRP A 54 -2.92 -4.87 1.95
C TRP A 54 -2.04 -4.91 3.19
N LEU A 55 -2.51 -4.26 4.26
CA LEU A 55 -1.83 -4.26 5.54
C LEU A 55 -1.51 -5.69 5.98
N SER A 56 -0.27 -5.91 6.34
CA SER A 56 0.22 -7.20 6.86
C SER A 56 0.21 -8.38 5.88
N ARG A 57 -0.05 -8.16 4.57
CA ARG A 57 0.09 -9.24 3.57
C ARG A 57 1.44 -9.94 3.68
N ASN A 58 2.49 -9.19 3.94
CA ASN A 58 3.83 -9.74 4.10
C ASN A 58 3.94 -10.79 5.19
N PHE A 59 3.14 -10.73 6.26
CA PHE A 59 3.16 -11.75 7.30
C PHE A 59 2.63 -13.12 6.84
N THR A 60 1.83 -13.15 5.78
CA THR A 60 1.35 -14.40 5.17
C THR A 60 2.31 -14.96 4.13
N GLU A 61 3.00 -14.09 3.40
CA GLU A 61 3.81 -14.44 2.24
C GLU A 61 5.33 -14.48 2.50
N ILE A 62 5.80 -13.87 3.60
CA ILE A 62 7.23 -13.82 3.88
C ILE A 62 7.73 -15.21 4.29
N LYS A 63 8.55 -15.80 3.43
CA LYS A 63 9.61 -16.70 3.86
C LYS A 63 10.61 -15.86 4.66
N VAL A 64 10.59 -15.91 5.98
CA VAL A 64 11.62 -15.26 6.78
C VAL A 64 12.89 -16.08 6.60
N PRO A 65 13.90 -15.60 5.84
CA PRO A 65 15.19 -16.30 5.76
C PRO A 65 15.73 -16.36 7.19
N ASN A 66 16.23 -17.47 7.64
CA ASN A 66 16.87 -17.70 8.95
C ASN A 66 15.97 -18.04 10.15
N LEU A 67 14.66 -18.19 10.02
CA LEU A 67 13.83 -18.74 11.10
C LEU A 67 13.71 -20.27 11.06
N GLY A 68 14.52 -20.95 10.26
CA GLY A 68 14.53 -22.42 10.17
C GLY A 68 13.24 -23.02 9.61
N PRO A 69 13.05 -24.36 9.69
CA PRO A 69 11.86 -25.05 9.20
C PRO A 69 10.59 -24.74 9.99
N ALA A 70 10.68 -24.10 11.13
CA ALA A 70 9.55 -23.63 11.94
C ALA A 70 9.08 -22.25 11.46
N GLN A 71 8.67 -22.15 10.21
CA GLN A 71 7.79 -21.08 9.80
C GLN A 71 6.49 -21.23 10.58
N GLY A 72 6.18 -20.24 11.41
CA GLY A 72 5.14 -20.35 12.42
C GLY A 72 3.75 -20.75 11.88
N PRO A 73 2.78 -21.02 12.75
CA PRO A 73 1.47 -21.56 12.39
C PRO A 73 0.74 -20.75 11.32
N VAL A 74 0.95 -19.43 11.26
CA VAL A 74 0.36 -18.54 10.24
C VAL A 74 0.84 -18.89 8.84
N HIS A 75 2.13 -19.17 8.65
CA HIS A 75 2.65 -19.54 7.35
C HIS A 75 2.14 -20.91 6.88
N TRP A 76 2.05 -21.87 7.81
CA TRP A 76 1.48 -23.18 7.52
C TRP A 76 0.01 -23.06 7.15
N MET A 77 -0.79 -22.31 7.90
CA MET A 77 -2.19 -22.03 7.58
C MET A 77 -2.35 -21.36 6.20
N HIS A 78 -1.52 -20.39 5.89
CA HIS A 78 -1.58 -19.69 4.59
C HIS A 78 -1.25 -20.62 3.41
N LYS A 79 -0.35 -21.59 3.61
CA LYS A 79 -0.03 -22.58 2.57
C LYS A 79 -1.24 -23.42 2.15
N TYR A 80 -2.10 -23.79 3.08
CA TYR A 80 -3.25 -24.68 2.84
C TYR A 80 -4.57 -23.92 2.70
N TRP A 81 -4.69 -22.76 3.34
CA TRP A 81 -5.90 -21.93 3.34
C TRP A 81 -5.54 -20.44 3.17
N PRO A 82 -5.03 -20.03 2.00
CA PRO A 82 -4.51 -18.67 1.80
C PRO A 82 -5.57 -17.59 2.05
N ASP A 83 -6.77 -17.76 1.54
CA ASP A 83 -7.85 -16.77 1.68
C ASP A 83 -8.35 -16.67 3.12
N ALA A 84 -8.55 -17.82 3.78
CA ALA A 84 -9.00 -17.86 5.17
C ALA A 84 -7.96 -17.25 6.11
N THR A 85 -6.68 -17.54 5.89
CA THR A 85 -5.57 -16.98 6.67
C THR A 85 -5.44 -15.48 6.46
N SER A 86 -5.54 -15.01 5.22
CA SER A 86 -5.50 -13.58 4.89
C SER A 86 -6.66 -12.82 5.54
N ARG A 87 -7.87 -13.37 5.50
CA ARG A 87 -9.05 -12.79 6.17
C ARG A 87 -8.89 -12.73 7.69
N LEU A 88 -8.44 -13.83 8.28
CA LEU A 88 -8.21 -13.89 9.73
C LEU A 88 -7.17 -12.85 10.17
N LEU A 89 -6.04 -12.81 9.48
CA LEU A 89 -4.97 -11.86 9.81
C LEU A 89 -5.44 -10.42 9.65
N MET A 90 -6.13 -10.10 8.56
CA MET A 90 -6.63 -8.76 8.31
C MET A 90 -7.66 -8.31 9.35
N ARG A 91 -8.52 -9.22 9.81
CA ARG A 91 -9.48 -8.97 10.91
C ARG A 91 -8.76 -8.70 12.22
N VAL A 92 -7.78 -9.52 12.60
CA VAL A 92 -7.01 -9.35 13.83
C VAL A 92 -6.23 -8.03 13.80
N VAL A 93 -5.51 -7.77 12.72
CA VAL A 93 -4.74 -6.53 12.58
C VAL A 93 -5.67 -5.32 12.53
N GLY A 94 -6.80 -5.40 11.82
CA GLY A 94 -7.80 -4.34 11.79
C GLY A 94 -8.36 -4.03 13.19
N HIS A 95 -8.57 -5.05 14.01
CA HIS A 95 -9.06 -4.87 15.39
C HIS A 95 -8.01 -4.20 16.31
N LEU A 96 -6.74 -4.53 16.13
CA LEU A 96 -5.64 -4.06 16.97
C LEU A 96 -5.00 -2.76 16.48
N SER A 97 -5.15 -2.44 15.20
CA SER A 97 -4.52 -1.29 14.57
C SER A 97 -5.46 -0.10 14.49
N SER A 98 -4.90 1.10 14.68
CA SER A 98 -5.63 2.35 14.39
C SER A 98 -5.64 2.71 12.90
N VAL A 99 -4.99 1.90 12.06
CA VAL A 99 -4.86 2.14 10.62
C VAL A 99 -5.00 0.83 9.89
N VAL A 100 -5.80 0.80 8.83
CA VAL A 100 -5.83 -0.28 7.84
C VAL A 100 -5.64 0.29 6.45
N THR A 101 -4.97 -0.47 5.60
CA THR A 101 -4.64 -0.03 4.24
C THR A 101 -4.85 -1.15 3.24
N ALA A 102 -5.24 -0.77 2.04
CA ALA A 102 -5.30 -1.65 0.88
C ALA A 102 -4.90 -0.88 -0.39
N LEU A 103 -4.24 -1.55 -1.31
CA LEU A 103 -3.81 -1.01 -2.60
C LEU A 103 -4.57 -1.71 -3.72
N TYR A 104 -5.12 -0.91 -4.61
CA TYR A 104 -5.87 -1.37 -5.78
C TYR A 104 -5.24 -0.82 -7.06
N THR A 105 -5.27 -1.62 -8.13
CA THR A 105 -4.87 -1.22 -9.48
C THR A 105 -6.07 -1.13 -10.44
N ASP A 106 -7.28 -1.31 -9.91
CA ASP A 106 -8.54 -1.15 -10.63
C ASP A 106 -9.46 -0.17 -9.88
N PRO A 107 -9.73 1.04 -10.43
CA PRO A 107 -10.60 2.03 -9.80
C PRO A 107 -12.02 1.54 -9.53
N ARG A 108 -12.52 0.60 -10.34
CA ARG A 108 -13.88 0.04 -10.18
C ARG A 108 -14.02 -0.70 -8.85
N LYS A 109 -12.97 -1.37 -8.40
CA LYS A 109 -12.95 -2.05 -7.10
C LYS A 109 -13.03 -1.07 -5.93
N VAL A 110 -12.38 0.10 -6.07
CA VAL A 110 -12.43 1.16 -5.06
C VAL A 110 -13.82 1.79 -5.00
N VAL A 111 -14.42 2.06 -6.16
CA VAL A 111 -15.82 2.54 -6.23
C VAL A 111 -16.76 1.55 -5.56
N ALA A 112 -16.68 0.26 -5.92
CA ALA A 112 -17.51 -0.78 -5.33
C ALA A 112 -17.31 -0.92 -3.81
N LEU A 113 -16.07 -0.81 -3.32
CA LEU A 113 -15.78 -0.78 -1.88
C LEU A 113 -16.45 0.41 -1.19
N ILE A 114 -16.35 1.61 -1.77
CA ILE A 114 -16.94 2.81 -1.17
C ILE A 114 -18.48 2.72 -1.16
N GLU A 115 -19.08 2.19 -2.21
CA GLU A 115 -20.53 1.96 -2.27
C GLU A 115 -20.99 0.94 -1.23
N ASP A 116 -20.27 -0.16 -1.07
CA ASP A 116 -20.52 -1.16 -0.02
C ASP A 116 -20.43 -0.54 1.39
N LEU A 117 -19.40 0.27 1.64
CA LEU A 117 -19.23 0.97 2.91
C LEU A 117 -20.34 2.02 3.15
N ARG A 118 -20.81 2.67 2.10
CA ARG A 118 -21.84 3.71 2.18
C ARG A 118 -23.18 3.18 2.70
N GLY A 119 -23.47 1.90 2.47
CA GLY A 119 -24.69 1.28 2.95
C GLY A 119 -24.72 1.19 4.49
N ASP A 120 -24.74 -0.01 4.99
CA ASP A 120 -24.95 -0.31 6.41
C ASP A 120 -23.74 0.10 7.29
N TRP A 121 -22.50 -0.12 6.82
CA TRP A 121 -21.31 0.13 7.62
C TRP A 121 -21.17 1.61 8.03
N LEU A 122 -21.31 2.53 7.10
CA LEU A 122 -21.18 3.96 7.36
C LEU A 122 -22.30 4.47 8.28
N ALA A 123 -23.52 4.04 8.06
CA ALA A 123 -24.68 4.42 8.86
C ALA A 123 -24.50 4.00 10.33
N ARG A 124 -24.19 2.72 10.57
CA ARG A 124 -23.95 2.17 11.92
C ARG A 124 -22.78 2.86 12.65
N ASN A 125 -21.69 3.15 11.95
CA ASN A 125 -20.53 3.77 12.59
C ASN A 125 -20.74 5.27 12.85
N ARG A 126 -21.52 5.96 12.01
CA ARG A 126 -21.93 7.34 12.24
C ARG A 126 -22.87 7.44 13.46
N GLU A 127 -23.84 6.54 13.60
CA GLU A 127 -24.73 6.47 14.75
C GLU A 127 -23.97 6.25 16.06
N LYS A 128 -22.92 5.39 16.03
CA LYS A 128 -22.03 5.16 17.17
C LYS A 128 -21.03 6.29 17.42
N GLY A 129 -20.98 7.29 16.56
CA GLY A 129 -20.04 8.40 16.68
C GLY A 129 -18.56 7.98 16.49
N TYR A 130 -18.26 6.92 15.75
CA TYR A 130 -16.89 6.49 15.51
C TYR A 130 -16.20 7.38 14.48
N PRO A 131 -15.13 8.09 14.87
CA PRO A 131 -14.41 9.01 14.00
C PRO A 131 -13.42 8.27 13.08
N ILE A 132 -13.91 7.33 12.29
CA ILE A 132 -13.09 6.61 11.30
C ILE A 132 -13.08 7.43 10.02
N SER A 133 -11.89 7.85 9.60
CA SER A 133 -11.70 8.59 8.34
C SER A 133 -11.15 7.66 7.25
N LEU A 134 -11.65 7.86 6.03
CA LEU A 134 -11.13 7.24 4.81
C LEU A 134 -10.33 8.27 4.03
N ALA A 135 -9.11 7.89 3.62
CA ALA A 135 -8.28 8.67 2.72
C ALA A 135 -7.93 7.84 1.48
N LEU A 136 -8.01 8.47 0.32
CA LEU A 136 -7.52 7.92 -0.93
C LEU A 136 -6.20 8.57 -1.29
N SER A 137 -5.21 7.75 -1.68
CA SER A 137 -3.91 8.25 -2.16
C SER A 137 -3.65 7.69 -3.56
N ALA A 138 -3.75 8.57 -4.57
CA ALA A 138 -3.65 8.25 -5.99
C ALA A 138 -3.31 9.51 -6.78
N LEU A 139 -3.51 9.51 -8.10
CA LEU A 139 -3.64 10.76 -8.85
C LEU A 139 -4.89 11.52 -8.39
N VAL A 140 -4.82 12.85 -8.38
CA VAL A 140 -5.96 13.69 -7.96
C VAL A 140 -7.19 13.42 -8.83
N SER A 141 -7.00 13.24 -10.14
CA SER A 141 -8.08 12.85 -11.07
C SER A 141 -8.76 11.55 -10.67
N ASP A 142 -7.98 10.52 -10.31
CA ASP A 142 -8.53 9.21 -9.90
C ASP A 142 -9.37 9.34 -8.63
N VAL A 143 -8.90 10.13 -7.66
CA VAL A 143 -9.64 10.39 -6.41
C VAL A 143 -10.93 11.11 -6.70
N HIS A 144 -10.88 12.17 -7.52
CA HIS A 144 -12.03 12.97 -7.90
C HIS A 144 -13.08 12.11 -8.63
N ASP A 145 -12.66 11.30 -9.59
CA ASP A 145 -13.54 10.37 -10.32
C ASP A 145 -14.21 9.35 -9.39
N CYS A 146 -13.47 8.80 -8.43
CA CYS A 146 -14.04 7.90 -7.42
C CYS A 146 -15.09 8.61 -6.58
N CYS A 147 -14.81 9.83 -6.12
CA CYS A 147 -15.75 10.61 -5.32
C CYS A 147 -17.02 10.97 -6.11
N GLN A 148 -16.88 11.41 -7.36
CA GLN A 148 -18.02 11.72 -8.21
C GLN A 148 -18.94 10.50 -8.43
N LYS A 149 -18.36 9.33 -8.74
CA LYS A 149 -19.11 8.10 -9.00
C LYS A 149 -19.86 7.62 -7.76
N THR A 150 -19.31 7.84 -6.59
CA THR A 150 -19.90 7.39 -5.31
C THR A 150 -20.75 8.47 -4.63
N GLY A 151 -20.81 9.69 -5.17
CA GLY A 151 -21.56 10.81 -4.61
C GLY A 151 -20.96 11.38 -3.31
N PHE A 152 -19.70 11.06 -3.03
CA PHE A 152 -18.94 11.70 -1.94
C PHE A 152 -18.28 12.99 -2.43
N LYS A 153 -18.01 13.90 -1.48
CA LYS A 153 -17.20 15.10 -1.73
C LYS A 153 -15.91 15.00 -0.93
N GLU A 154 -14.82 15.32 -1.58
CA GLU A 154 -13.54 15.47 -0.91
C GLU A 154 -13.62 16.69 0.03
N HIS A 155 -13.17 16.50 1.26
CA HIS A 155 -13.14 17.60 2.24
C HIS A 155 -11.73 18.11 2.54
N THR A 156 -10.70 17.35 2.16
CA THR A 156 -9.30 17.66 2.45
C THR A 156 -8.39 17.06 1.41
N TYR A 157 -7.39 17.83 0.99
CA TYR A 157 -6.32 17.39 0.11
C TYR A 157 -4.98 17.56 0.80
N LEU A 158 -4.10 16.56 0.67
CA LEU A 158 -2.72 16.65 1.09
C LEU A 158 -1.81 16.59 -0.14
N HIS A 159 -1.29 17.73 -0.54
CA HIS A 159 -0.37 17.84 -1.66
C HIS A 159 1.07 17.96 -1.18
N SER A 160 1.99 17.35 -1.92
CA SER A 160 3.40 17.64 -1.78
C SER A 160 3.70 19.01 -2.41
N LEU A 161 4.44 19.85 -1.70
CA LEU A 161 4.93 21.12 -2.23
C LEU A 161 6.17 20.96 -3.11
N GLY A 162 6.63 19.74 -3.35
CA GLY A 162 7.83 19.44 -4.10
C GLY A 162 9.08 19.31 -3.23
N PHE A 163 10.24 19.39 -3.86
CA PHE A 163 11.54 19.30 -3.22
C PHE A 163 12.28 20.63 -3.30
N PHE A 164 12.97 20.97 -2.22
CA PHE A 164 13.69 22.23 -2.10
C PHE A 164 15.14 21.94 -1.66
N GLY A 165 16.03 22.88 -1.93
CA GLY A 165 17.44 22.79 -1.57
C GLY A 165 18.28 22.07 -2.64
N LYS A 166 19.12 21.12 -2.25
CA LYS A 166 20.04 20.42 -3.17
C LYS A 166 19.34 19.34 -4.00
N VAL A 167 18.43 19.76 -4.86
CA VAL A 167 17.58 18.86 -5.68
C VAL A 167 18.41 17.99 -6.63
N HIS A 168 19.59 18.47 -7.04
CA HIS A 168 20.52 17.74 -7.91
C HIS A 168 21.17 16.52 -7.25
N ASP A 169 21.14 16.44 -5.92
CA ASP A 169 21.64 15.29 -5.16
C ASP A 169 20.58 14.18 -4.99
N LEU A 170 19.35 14.43 -5.42
CA LEU A 170 18.29 13.43 -5.32
C LEU A 170 18.54 12.25 -6.28
N PRO A 171 18.08 11.05 -5.90
CA PRO A 171 17.98 9.93 -6.83
C PRO A 171 17.16 10.28 -8.07
N SER A 172 17.32 9.50 -9.15
CA SER A 172 16.54 9.68 -10.37
C SER A 172 15.03 9.57 -10.10
N GLU A 173 14.20 10.12 -10.98
CA GLU A 173 12.72 10.03 -10.86
C GLU A 173 12.23 8.58 -10.77
N GLU A 174 12.85 7.66 -11.47
CA GLU A 174 12.52 6.24 -11.40
C GLU A 174 12.91 5.62 -10.07
N GLU A 175 14.13 5.92 -9.55
CA GLU A 175 14.54 5.51 -8.21
C GLU A 175 13.62 6.10 -7.15
N LEU A 176 13.27 7.39 -7.26
CA LEU A 176 12.31 8.05 -6.37
C LEU A 176 10.92 7.39 -6.44
N GLY A 177 10.49 6.95 -7.62
CA GLY A 177 9.26 6.20 -7.78
C GLY A 177 9.21 4.89 -6.98
N LEU A 178 10.36 4.22 -6.80
CA LEU A 178 10.50 3.04 -5.95
C LEU A 178 10.61 3.39 -4.46
N ILE A 179 11.56 4.24 -4.09
CA ILE A 179 11.88 4.50 -2.67
C ILE A 179 10.77 5.22 -1.93
N THR A 180 9.99 6.05 -2.62
CA THR A 180 8.84 6.76 -2.03
C THR A 180 7.54 5.95 -2.06
N MET A 181 7.54 4.79 -2.72
CA MET A 181 6.36 3.92 -2.81
C MET A 181 5.91 3.44 -1.42
N CYS A 182 6.84 3.17 -0.52
CA CYS A 182 6.56 2.98 0.90
C CYS A 182 6.54 4.34 1.61
N GLY A 183 5.37 4.77 2.10
CA GLY A 183 5.21 6.06 2.79
C GLY A 183 6.01 6.22 4.09
N HIS A 184 6.65 5.16 4.59
CA HIS A 184 7.51 5.16 5.78
C HIS A 184 9.01 5.30 5.45
N GLY A 185 9.38 5.38 4.17
CA GLY A 185 10.80 5.49 3.77
C GLY A 185 11.62 4.22 4.04
N LEU A 186 10.98 3.04 4.07
CA LEU A 186 11.65 1.77 4.38
C LEU A 186 12.41 1.17 3.19
N ILE A 187 12.30 1.75 2.01
CA ILE A 187 13.03 1.30 0.81
C ILE A 187 14.27 2.16 0.65
N ALA A 188 15.44 1.57 0.89
CA ALA A 188 16.71 2.26 0.79
C ALA A 188 17.15 2.41 -0.68
N THR A 189 17.65 3.59 -1.07
CA THR A 189 18.17 3.86 -2.41
C THR A 189 19.27 2.88 -2.82
N ASN A 190 20.20 2.60 -1.93
CA ASN A 190 21.30 1.67 -2.20
C ASN A 190 20.80 0.24 -2.41
N ARG A 191 19.68 -0.16 -1.76
CA ARG A 191 19.05 -1.47 -2.03
C ARG A 191 18.49 -1.52 -3.44
N VAL A 192 17.83 -0.46 -3.89
CA VAL A 192 17.30 -0.36 -5.25
C VAL A 192 18.45 -0.50 -6.27
N ARG A 193 19.51 0.28 -6.12
CA ARG A 193 20.69 0.24 -7.01
C ARG A 193 21.34 -1.13 -7.07
N TYR A 194 21.55 -1.76 -5.92
CA TYR A 194 22.07 -3.12 -5.82
C TYR A 194 21.21 -4.14 -6.57
N LEU A 195 19.89 -4.03 -6.45
CA LEU A 195 18.96 -4.93 -7.15
C LEU A 195 18.99 -4.69 -8.67
N VAL A 196 19.09 -3.44 -9.12
CA VAL A 196 19.27 -3.11 -10.55
C VAL A 196 20.53 -3.75 -11.10
N GLU A 197 21.67 -3.65 -10.40
CA GLU A 197 22.92 -4.32 -10.81
C GLU A 197 22.75 -5.84 -10.88
N LYS A 198 22.07 -6.44 -9.92
CA LYS A 198 21.79 -7.89 -9.95
C LYS A 198 20.94 -8.30 -11.15
N ILE A 199 19.93 -7.50 -11.49
CA ILE A 199 19.10 -7.75 -12.67
C ILE A 199 19.94 -7.66 -13.93
N GLN A 200 20.79 -6.63 -14.06
CA GLN A 200 21.69 -6.45 -15.20
C GLN A 200 22.68 -7.61 -15.38
N ARG A 201 23.09 -8.24 -14.27
CA ARG A 201 23.96 -9.43 -14.26
C ARG A 201 23.20 -10.74 -14.42
N GLY A 202 21.88 -10.73 -14.57
CA GLY A 202 21.06 -11.94 -14.66
C GLY A 202 20.98 -12.76 -13.36
N GLN A 203 21.30 -12.16 -12.20
CA GLN A 203 21.34 -12.82 -10.89
C GLN A 203 20.00 -12.77 -10.16
N THR A 204 19.08 -11.93 -10.60
CA THR A 204 17.71 -11.82 -10.08
C THR A 204 16.79 -11.28 -11.17
N SER A 205 15.51 -11.53 -11.04
CA SER A 205 14.50 -11.00 -11.96
C SER A 205 13.93 -9.66 -11.43
N PRO A 206 13.37 -8.81 -12.29
CA PRO A 206 12.64 -7.61 -11.86
C PRO A 206 11.49 -7.91 -10.91
N GLN A 207 10.84 -9.06 -11.05
CA GLN A 207 9.78 -9.53 -10.15
C GLN A 207 10.33 -9.82 -8.76
N GLU A 208 11.43 -10.58 -8.66
CA GLU A 208 12.07 -10.88 -7.36
C GLU A 208 12.59 -9.62 -6.68
N ALA A 209 13.10 -8.67 -7.45
CA ALA A 209 13.53 -7.36 -6.93
C ALA A 209 12.35 -6.56 -6.38
N ALA A 210 11.20 -6.58 -7.05
CA ALA A 210 9.98 -5.93 -6.55
C ALA A 210 9.48 -6.57 -5.25
N GLU A 211 9.53 -7.91 -5.15
CA GLU A 211 9.21 -8.62 -3.91
C GLU A 211 10.19 -8.28 -2.78
N ASP A 212 11.48 -8.16 -3.11
CA ASP A 212 12.52 -7.82 -2.13
C ASP A 212 12.27 -6.45 -1.48
N ILE A 213 12.02 -5.41 -2.28
CA ILE A 213 11.74 -4.07 -1.74
C ILE A 213 10.37 -3.96 -1.05
N ALA A 214 9.44 -4.85 -1.35
CA ALA A 214 8.13 -4.87 -0.70
C ALA A 214 8.18 -5.48 0.71
N ARG A 215 9.15 -6.34 1.01
CA ARG A 215 9.26 -7.04 2.31
C ARG A 215 9.22 -6.14 3.54
N PRO A 216 9.95 -5.03 3.62
CA PRO A 216 9.91 -4.16 4.79
C PRO A 216 8.59 -3.37 4.93
N CYS A 217 7.76 -3.34 3.90
CA CYS A 217 6.52 -2.56 3.88
C CYS A 217 5.36 -3.33 4.51
N VAL A 218 5.24 -3.28 5.83
CA VAL A 218 4.15 -3.94 6.57
C VAL A 218 2.77 -3.34 6.28
N CYS A 219 2.72 -2.11 5.78
CA CYS A 219 1.47 -1.41 5.45
C CYS A 219 0.81 -1.89 4.14
N GLY A 220 1.49 -2.71 3.32
CA GLY A 220 0.96 -3.16 2.04
C GLY A 220 0.80 -2.04 1.01
N LEU A 221 1.61 -0.97 1.07
CA LEU A 221 1.52 0.17 0.16
C LEU A 221 2.42 0.06 -1.08
N VAL A 222 3.34 -0.90 -1.10
CA VAL A 222 4.21 -1.14 -2.26
C VAL A 222 3.42 -1.86 -3.34
N ASN A 223 3.30 -1.22 -4.49
CA ASN A 223 2.75 -1.82 -5.70
C ASN A 223 3.84 -2.65 -6.39
N ARG A 224 3.77 -3.97 -6.23
CA ARG A 224 4.78 -4.89 -6.77
C ARG A 224 4.83 -4.90 -8.29
N GLU A 225 3.68 -4.76 -8.94
CA GLU A 225 3.58 -4.74 -10.41
C GLU A 225 4.27 -3.48 -10.96
N ARG A 226 3.94 -2.31 -10.42
CA ARG A 226 4.60 -1.06 -10.79
C ARG A 226 6.09 -1.05 -10.45
N ALA A 227 6.47 -1.62 -9.31
CA ALA A 227 7.87 -1.77 -8.92
C ALA A 227 8.64 -2.64 -9.92
N GLN A 228 8.05 -3.75 -10.37
CA GLN A 228 8.63 -4.61 -11.40
C GLN A 228 8.83 -3.86 -12.72
N GLU A 229 7.83 -3.08 -13.17
CA GLU A 229 7.95 -2.26 -14.37
C GLU A 229 9.08 -1.22 -14.28
N ILE A 230 9.21 -0.57 -13.13
CA ILE A 230 10.29 0.40 -12.89
C ILE A 230 11.66 -0.30 -12.89
N PHE A 231 11.80 -1.45 -12.24
CA PHE A 231 13.04 -2.23 -12.27
C PHE A 231 13.40 -2.67 -13.69
N GLN A 232 12.43 -3.05 -14.52
CA GLN A 232 12.67 -3.38 -15.92
C GLN A 232 13.22 -2.19 -16.72
N ARG A 233 12.70 -0.98 -16.49
CA ARG A 233 13.21 0.24 -17.14
C ARG A 233 14.60 0.61 -16.64
N LEU A 234 14.82 0.63 -15.33
CA LEU A 234 16.12 0.91 -14.71
C LEU A 234 17.21 -0.06 -15.17
N ALA A 235 16.89 -1.34 -15.31
CA ALA A 235 17.85 -2.34 -15.76
C ALA A 235 18.25 -2.19 -17.24
N ARG A 236 17.37 -1.60 -18.06
CA ARG A 236 17.68 -1.28 -19.47
C ARG A 236 18.44 0.03 -19.63
N SER A 237 18.26 0.98 -18.72
CA SER A 237 19.04 2.21 -18.68
C SER A 237 20.44 1.91 -18.10
N ARG A 238 21.49 2.57 -18.65
CA ARG A 238 22.82 2.55 -18.02
C ARG A 238 22.75 3.37 -16.72
N VAL A 239 22.43 2.73 -15.60
CA VAL A 239 22.54 3.38 -14.29
C VAL A 239 24.03 3.59 -14.00
N PRO A 240 24.46 4.77 -13.54
CA PRO A 240 25.84 4.97 -13.09
C PRO A 240 26.17 3.95 -12.00
N ALA A 241 27.31 3.28 -12.16
CA ALA A 241 27.77 2.32 -11.16
C ALA A 241 27.79 2.96 -9.75
N TYR A 242 27.38 2.19 -8.76
CA TYR A 242 27.48 2.55 -7.36
C TYR A 242 28.91 3.02 -7.05
N LYS A 243 29.07 4.28 -6.64
CA LYS A 243 30.32 4.73 -6.03
C LYS A 243 30.27 4.29 -4.55
N ALA A 244 31.05 3.28 -4.23
CA ALA A 244 31.28 2.83 -2.87
C ALA A 244 31.91 3.93 -2.01
#